data_2b3f516df2ca7e02b8276f7e55aec62f
#
_entry.id   2b3f516df2ca7e02b8276f7e55aec62f
#
_cell.length_a   1.000
_cell.length_b   1.000
_cell.length_c   1.000
_cell.angle_alpha   90.00
_cell.angle_beta   90.00
_cell.angle_gamma   90.00
#
_symmetry.space_group_name_H-M   'P 1'
#
loop_
_entity.id
_entity.type
_entity.pdbx_description
1 polymer ?
#
loop_
_entity_poly.entity_id
_entity_poly.type
_entity_poly.pdbx_seq_one_letter_code
_entity_poly.pdbx_strand_id
1 'polypeptide(L)'
;MNAKIAMKQVITLLAVLFIGACGAPLQRYQQAVSTAATATAVGYHLLDAYDATKLGGITEKAKAGHPAEAQIEMDAYLPQYKAGRKALDVASIAIEAAPAAKAAIQAAKDKNTEVGKWISILVKAVFDVQAALAPFNLKLPGVL
;
A
#
# COMPACT_ATOMS: atom_id res chain seq x y z
N MET A 1 -17.43 -0.77 -9.31
CA MET A 1 -17.09 -0.33 -7.95
C MET A 1 -17.48 1.15 -7.82
N ASN A 2 -18.38 1.47 -6.89
CA ASN A 2 -18.98 2.80 -6.81
C ASN A 2 -17.94 3.89 -6.43
N ALA A 3 -17.77 4.89 -7.29
CA ALA A 3 -16.91 6.06 -7.06
C ALA A 3 -17.18 6.76 -5.70
N LYS A 4 -18.41 6.67 -5.18
CA LYS A 4 -18.78 7.18 -3.85
C LYS A 4 -18.10 6.44 -2.68
N ILE A 5 -17.78 5.14 -2.83
CA ILE A 5 -17.10 4.35 -1.82
C ILE A 5 -15.61 4.71 -1.80
N ALA A 6 -15.00 4.84 -2.99
CA ALA A 6 -13.60 5.27 -3.10
C ALA A 6 -13.39 6.68 -2.53
N MET A 7 -14.32 7.60 -2.75
CA MET A 7 -14.23 8.97 -2.22
C MET A 7 -14.38 9.05 -0.71
N LYS A 8 -15.24 8.22 -0.09
CA LYS A 8 -15.32 8.12 1.37
C LYS A 8 -14.03 7.57 1.99
N GLN A 9 -13.40 6.61 1.35
CA GLN A 9 -12.13 6.01 1.81
C GLN A 9 -10.97 7.01 1.75
N VAL A 10 -10.90 7.82 0.70
CA VAL A 10 -9.94 8.93 0.55
C VAL A 10 -10.10 9.95 1.68
N ILE A 11 -11.34 10.31 1.99
CA ILE A 11 -11.65 11.31 3.05
C ILE A 11 -11.24 10.78 4.42
N THR A 12 -11.39 9.48 4.71
CA THR A 12 -11.03 8.91 6.01
C THR A 12 -9.52 8.83 6.19
N LEU A 13 -8.77 8.44 5.16
CA LEU A 13 -7.30 8.44 5.21
C LEU A 13 -6.75 9.87 5.34
N LEU A 14 -7.31 10.81 4.59
CA LEU A 14 -7.00 12.23 4.71
C LEU A 14 -7.39 12.77 6.11
N ALA A 15 -8.52 12.37 6.66
CA ALA A 15 -8.95 12.81 7.98
C ALA A 15 -8.01 12.29 9.08
N VAL A 16 -7.55 11.05 9.04
CA VAL A 16 -6.56 10.51 9.99
C VAL A 16 -5.22 11.25 9.86
N LEU A 17 -4.81 11.65 8.65
CA LEU A 17 -3.63 12.46 8.41
C LEU A 17 -3.81 13.93 8.83
N PHE A 18 -5.05 14.44 8.80
CA PHE A 18 -5.37 15.84 9.18
C PHE A 18 -5.79 16.04 10.64
N ILE A 19 -6.28 15.01 11.34
CA ILE A 19 -6.62 15.09 12.79
C ILE A 19 -5.34 15.30 13.63
N GLY A 20 -4.15 14.96 13.10
CA GLY A 20 -2.87 15.39 13.68
C GLY A 20 -2.47 16.84 13.38
N ALA A 21 -3.38 17.68 12.86
CA ALA A 21 -3.07 19.04 12.42
C ALA A 21 -2.60 20.00 13.54
N CYS A 22 -2.76 19.63 14.81
CA CYS A 22 -2.27 20.41 15.97
C CYS A 22 -0.85 20.04 16.41
N GLY A 23 -0.20 19.05 15.76
CA GLY A 23 1.17 18.65 16.09
C GLY A 23 2.24 19.46 15.36
N ALA A 24 3.48 19.44 15.90
CA ALA A 24 4.64 19.98 15.20
C ALA A 24 4.81 19.28 13.82
N PRO A 25 5.31 20.00 12.78
CA PRO A 25 5.43 19.47 11.42
C PRO A 25 6.11 18.10 11.36
N LEU A 26 7.18 17.90 12.10
CA LEU A 26 7.91 16.65 12.15
C LEU A 26 7.09 15.50 12.77
N GLN A 27 6.29 15.78 13.79
CA GLN A 27 5.42 14.80 14.42
C GLN A 27 4.34 14.29 13.46
N ARG A 28 3.73 15.19 12.67
CA ARG A 28 2.77 14.81 11.61
C ARG A 28 3.40 13.90 10.57
N TYR A 29 4.63 14.19 10.17
CA TYR A 29 5.36 13.33 9.25
C TYR A 29 5.64 11.94 9.85
N GLN A 30 6.08 11.89 11.11
CA GLN A 30 6.34 10.61 11.80
C GLN A 30 5.07 9.75 11.91
N GLN A 31 3.92 10.35 12.18
CA GLN A 31 2.64 9.65 12.19
C GLN A 31 2.29 9.10 10.79
N ALA A 32 2.50 9.88 9.74
CA ALA A 32 2.27 9.43 8.36
C ALA A 32 3.20 8.26 7.98
N VAL A 33 4.47 8.30 8.37
CA VAL A 33 5.43 7.20 8.19
C VAL A 33 4.95 5.93 8.90
N SER A 34 4.55 6.04 10.17
CA SER A 34 4.04 4.91 10.95
C SER A 34 2.81 4.28 10.31
N THR A 35 1.85 5.11 9.86
CA THR A 35 0.65 4.65 9.16
C THR A 35 0.99 3.94 7.85
N ALA A 36 1.87 4.53 7.04
CA ALA A 36 2.30 3.93 5.77
C ALA A 36 3.06 2.62 5.99
N ALA A 37 3.93 2.55 7.00
CA ALA A 37 4.68 1.35 7.35
C ALA A 37 3.72 0.21 7.76
N THR A 38 2.74 0.50 8.61
CA THR A 38 1.72 -0.49 9.02
C THR A 38 0.91 -0.96 7.83
N ALA A 39 0.43 -0.05 6.97
CA ALA A 39 -0.34 -0.40 5.79
C ALA A 39 0.47 -1.29 4.82
N THR A 40 1.74 -0.96 4.61
CA THR A 40 2.63 -1.72 3.73
C THR A 40 2.93 -3.11 4.29
N ALA A 41 3.22 -3.24 5.59
CA ALA A 41 3.43 -4.53 6.24
C ALA A 41 2.20 -5.44 6.15
N VAL A 42 1.01 -4.88 6.40
CA VAL A 42 -0.26 -5.61 6.24
C VAL A 42 -0.48 -5.99 4.78
N GLY A 43 -0.16 -5.11 3.83
CA GLY A 43 -0.25 -5.38 2.39
C GLY A 43 0.59 -6.58 1.96
N TYR A 44 1.85 -6.66 2.42
CA TYR A 44 2.72 -7.83 2.19
C TYR A 44 2.10 -9.11 2.76
N HIS A 45 1.65 -9.07 4.01
CA HIS A 45 1.07 -10.24 4.66
C HIS A 45 -0.19 -10.75 3.93
N LEU A 46 -1.08 -9.84 3.53
CA LEU A 46 -2.29 -10.19 2.79
C LEU A 46 -1.96 -10.79 1.42
N LEU A 47 -1.03 -10.19 0.69
CA LEU A 47 -0.64 -10.67 -0.64
C LEU A 47 0.06 -12.02 -0.56
N ASP A 48 0.95 -12.24 0.40
CA ASP A 48 1.65 -13.50 0.59
C ASP A 48 0.70 -14.62 1.02
N ALA A 49 -0.27 -14.34 1.89
CA ALA A 49 -1.29 -15.31 2.27
C ALA A 49 -2.20 -15.69 1.09
N TYR A 50 -2.58 -14.71 0.27
CA TYR A 50 -3.34 -14.95 -0.96
C TYR A 50 -2.54 -15.79 -1.96
N ASP A 51 -1.26 -15.45 -2.17
CA ASP A 51 -0.35 -16.16 -3.07
C ASP A 51 -0.23 -17.64 -2.68
N ALA A 52 0.02 -17.92 -1.41
CA ALA A 52 0.13 -19.30 -0.91
C ALA A 52 -1.16 -20.10 -1.19
N THR A 53 -2.34 -19.51 -0.96
CA THR A 53 -3.63 -20.15 -1.22
C THR A 53 -3.85 -20.36 -2.72
N LYS A 54 -3.55 -19.35 -3.54
CA LYS A 54 -3.75 -19.40 -4.99
C LYS A 54 -2.84 -20.42 -5.67
N LEU A 55 -1.55 -20.42 -5.32
CA LEU A 55 -0.58 -21.39 -5.83
C LEU A 55 -0.92 -22.81 -5.41
N GLY A 56 -1.40 -22.99 -4.16
CA GLY A 56 -1.90 -24.28 -3.69
C GLY A 56 -3.02 -24.81 -4.57
N GLY A 57 -4.04 -24.00 -4.85
CA GLY A 57 -5.17 -24.36 -5.70
C GLY A 57 -4.75 -24.69 -7.15
N ILE A 58 -3.85 -23.89 -7.74
CA ILE A 58 -3.32 -24.15 -9.09
C ILE A 58 -2.55 -25.47 -9.11
N THR A 59 -1.73 -25.75 -8.11
CA THR A 59 -0.96 -26.98 -7.99
C THR A 59 -1.86 -28.20 -7.88
N GLU A 60 -2.89 -28.16 -7.04
CA GLU A 60 -3.84 -29.25 -6.89
C GLU A 60 -4.63 -29.49 -8.19
N LYS A 61 -5.02 -28.46 -8.92
CA LYS A 61 -5.65 -28.58 -10.23
C LYS A 61 -4.74 -29.30 -11.24
N ALA A 62 -3.45 -28.97 -11.28
CA ALA A 62 -2.50 -29.66 -12.15
C ALA A 62 -2.35 -31.16 -11.79
N LYS A 63 -2.26 -31.46 -10.48
CA LYS A 63 -2.19 -32.86 -9.99
C LYS A 63 -3.47 -33.66 -10.28
N ALA A 64 -4.63 -33.01 -10.30
CA ALA A 64 -5.91 -33.64 -10.61
C ALA A 64 -6.09 -33.97 -12.11
N GLY A 65 -5.08 -33.74 -12.94
CA GLY A 65 -5.12 -34.07 -14.37
C GLY A 65 -5.53 -32.89 -15.28
N HIS A 66 -5.53 -31.66 -14.77
CA HIS A 66 -5.88 -30.43 -15.51
C HIS A 66 -4.67 -29.48 -15.67
N PRO A 67 -3.50 -29.94 -16.17
CA PRO A 67 -2.30 -29.09 -16.21
C PRO A 67 -2.43 -27.90 -17.16
N ALA A 68 -3.18 -28.03 -18.26
CA ALA A 68 -3.40 -26.93 -19.20
C ALA A 68 -4.23 -25.81 -18.58
N GLU A 69 -5.29 -26.13 -17.83
CA GLU A 69 -6.11 -25.15 -17.12
C GLU A 69 -5.31 -24.49 -15.99
N ALA A 70 -4.50 -25.25 -15.26
CA ALA A 70 -3.62 -24.74 -14.21
C ALA A 70 -2.59 -23.74 -14.80
N GLN A 71 -2.05 -24.01 -15.98
CA GLN A 71 -1.13 -23.11 -16.66
C GLN A 71 -1.81 -21.79 -17.06
N ILE A 72 -3.01 -21.85 -17.65
CA ILE A 72 -3.78 -20.65 -18.02
C ILE A 72 -4.04 -19.79 -16.78
N GLU A 73 -4.42 -20.42 -15.67
CA GLU A 73 -4.69 -19.72 -14.42
C GLU A 73 -3.42 -19.08 -13.83
N MET A 74 -2.28 -19.76 -13.91
CA MET A 74 -0.98 -19.23 -13.51
C MET A 74 -0.57 -18.01 -14.34
N ASP A 75 -0.71 -18.11 -15.67
CA ASP A 75 -0.34 -17.04 -16.61
C ASP A 75 -1.19 -15.78 -16.40
N ALA A 76 -2.44 -15.93 -16.01
CA ALA A 76 -3.32 -14.81 -15.67
C ALA A 76 -2.99 -14.21 -14.28
N TYR A 77 -2.61 -15.04 -13.32
CA TYR A 77 -2.34 -14.65 -11.94
C TYR A 77 -1.00 -13.94 -11.76
N LEU A 78 0.08 -14.50 -12.34
CA LEU A 78 1.45 -14.08 -12.07
C LEU A 78 1.74 -12.59 -12.36
N PRO A 79 1.25 -11.99 -13.46
CA PRO A 79 1.44 -10.56 -13.71
C PRO A 79 0.80 -9.67 -12.65
N GLN A 80 -0.39 -10.05 -12.16
CA GLN A 80 -1.11 -9.31 -11.13
C GLN A 80 -0.35 -9.38 -9.79
N TYR A 81 0.12 -10.57 -9.40
CA TYR A 81 0.95 -10.76 -8.21
C TYR A 81 2.23 -9.92 -8.26
N LYS A 82 2.94 -9.94 -9.38
CA LYS A 82 4.15 -9.12 -9.58
C LYS A 82 3.86 -7.62 -9.47
N ALA A 83 2.74 -7.16 -10.00
CA ALA A 83 2.31 -5.76 -9.87
C ALA A 83 2.03 -5.39 -8.41
N GLY A 84 1.38 -6.27 -7.66
CA GLY A 84 1.14 -6.10 -6.22
C GLY A 84 2.44 -6.00 -5.42
N ARG A 85 3.38 -6.93 -5.66
CA ARG A 85 4.71 -6.89 -5.01
C ARG A 85 5.47 -5.61 -5.33
N LYS A 86 5.50 -5.21 -6.60
CA LYS A 86 6.17 -3.97 -7.02
C LYS A 86 5.59 -2.72 -6.33
N ALA A 87 4.28 -2.64 -6.17
CA ALA A 87 3.67 -1.50 -5.46
C ALA A 87 4.06 -1.47 -3.98
N LEU A 88 4.12 -2.64 -3.32
CA LEU A 88 4.59 -2.77 -1.94
C LEU A 88 6.08 -2.38 -1.81
N ASP A 89 6.92 -2.81 -2.74
CA ASP A 89 8.35 -2.47 -2.75
C ASP A 89 8.55 -0.95 -2.91
N VAL A 90 7.78 -0.30 -3.79
CA VAL A 90 7.81 1.17 -3.96
C VAL A 90 7.37 1.88 -2.67
N ALA A 91 6.35 1.38 -1.99
CA ALA A 91 5.92 1.92 -0.71
C ALA A 91 6.98 1.76 0.38
N SER A 92 7.66 0.62 0.43
CA SER A 92 8.80 0.40 1.34
C SER A 92 9.93 1.40 1.10
N ILE A 93 10.29 1.66 -0.15
CA ILE A 93 11.32 2.66 -0.50
C ILE A 93 10.91 4.06 -0.02
N ALA A 94 9.64 4.45 -0.18
CA ALA A 94 9.14 5.72 0.32
C ALA A 94 9.23 5.85 1.85
N ILE A 95 9.02 4.74 2.57
CA ILE A 95 9.16 4.67 4.03
C ILE A 95 10.63 4.71 4.45
N GLU A 96 11.51 4.01 3.75
CA GLU A 96 12.96 3.99 3.98
C GLU A 96 13.60 5.36 3.77
N ALA A 97 13.00 6.24 2.97
CA ALA A 97 13.42 7.62 2.80
C ALA A 97 13.16 8.52 4.03
N ALA A 98 12.53 8.01 5.09
CA ALA A 98 12.14 8.79 6.27
C ALA A 98 13.30 9.56 6.94
N PRO A 99 14.54 9.05 7.08
CA PRO A 99 15.63 9.81 7.64
C PRO A 99 16.00 11.04 6.79
N ALA A 100 16.02 10.88 5.45
CA ALA A 100 16.30 11.98 4.52
C ALA A 100 15.20 13.03 4.54
N ALA A 101 13.93 12.59 4.56
CA ALA A 101 12.78 13.47 4.67
C ALA A 101 12.79 14.26 5.99
N LYS A 102 13.13 13.62 7.12
CA LYS A 102 13.28 14.26 8.42
C LYS A 102 14.33 15.38 8.36
N ALA A 103 15.49 15.12 7.78
CA ALA A 103 16.55 16.10 7.63
C ALA A 103 16.09 17.28 6.75
N ALA A 104 15.42 17.01 5.63
CA ALA A 104 14.87 18.03 4.74
C ALA A 104 13.83 18.92 5.44
N ILE A 105 12.90 18.33 6.21
CA ILE A 105 11.90 19.08 6.99
C ILE A 105 12.57 19.96 8.05
N GLN A 106 13.60 19.48 8.73
CA GLN A 106 14.31 20.25 9.76
C GLN A 106 15.05 21.44 9.15
N ALA A 107 15.63 21.29 7.95
CA ALA A 107 16.37 22.32 7.25
C ALA A 107 15.49 23.34 6.50
N ALA A 108 14.22 23.01 6.23
CA ALA A 108 13.32 23.84 5.44
C ALA A 108 12.95 25.15 6.18
N LYS A 109 12.89 26.25 5.42
CA LYS A 109 12.37 27.55 5.92
C LYS A 109 10.87 27.45 6.20
N ASP A 110 10.11 26.86 5.27
CA ASP A 110 8.69 26.54 5.45
C ASP A 110 8.54 25.03 5.68
N LYS A 111 8.53 24.65 6.95
CA LYS A 111 8.42 23.26 7.36
C LYS A 111 7.07 22.65 7.04
N ASN A 112 5.99 23.45 7.00
CA ASN A 112 4.66 22.94 6.67
C ASN A 112 4.56 22.54 5.20
N THR A 113 5.06 23.35 4.30
CA THR A 113 5.12 23.00 2.88
C THR A 113 5.97 21.76 2.64
N GLU A 114 7.15 21.69 3.29
CA GLU A 114 8.04 20.52 3.13
C GLU A 114 7.42 19.25 3.68
N VAL A 115 6.79 19.27 4.85
CA VAL A 115 6.02 18.14 5.40
C VAL A 115 4.92 17.72 4.45
N GLY A 116 4.17 18.66 3.86
CA GLY A 116 3.11 18.37 2.90
C GLY A 116 3.60 17.56 1.71
N LYS A 117 4.77 17.88 1.14
CA LYS A 117 5.39 17.13 0.05
C LYS A 117 5.67 15.67 0.44
N TRP A 118 6.32 15.47 1.57
CA TRP A 118 6.71 14.13 2.04
C TRP A 118 5.48 13.28 2.43
N ILE A 119 4.48 13.87 3.08
CA ILE A 119 3.21 13.18 3.38
C ILE A 119 2.52 12.77 2.08
N SER A 120 2.49 13.63 1.05
CA SER A 120 1.88 13.31 -0.24
C SER A 120 2.52 12.10 -0.92
N ILE A 121 3.84 11.93 -0.80
CA ILE A 121 4.55 10.76 -1.31
C ILE A 121 4.08 9.48 -0.60
N LEU A 122 3.98 9.51 0.74
CA LEU A 122 3.52 8.36 1.54
C LEU A 122 2.06 8.02 1.25
N VAL A 123 1.20 9.03 1.16
CA VAL A 123 -0.23 8.85 0.84
C VAL A 123 -0.38 8.20 -0.53
N LYS A 124 0.33 8.72 -1.55
CA LYS A 124 0.31 8.13 -2.88
C LYS A 124 0.77 6.68 -2.86
N ALA A 125 1.86 6.37 -2.15
CA ALA A 125 2.37 5.01 -2.04
C ALA A 125 1.32 4.05 -1.44
N VAL A 126 0.62 4.44 -0.38
CA VAL A 126 -0.46 3.63 0.23
C VAL A 126 -1.63 3.43 -0.73
N PHE A 127 -2.01 4.45 -1.51
CA PHE A 127 -3.04 4.31 -2.54
C PHE A 127 -2.63 3.37 -3.67
N ASP A 128 -1.39 3.46 -4.12
CA ASP A 128 -0.85 2.57 -5.16
C ASP A 128 -0.87 1.10 -4.67
N VAL A 129 -0.53 0.86 -3.38
CA VAL A 129 -0.65 -0.47 -2.76
C VAL A 129 -2.11 -0.93 -2.75
N GLN A 130 -3.05 -0.11 -2.30
CA GLN A 130 -4.47 -0.48 -2.27
C GLN A 130 -5.01 -0.77 -3.68
N ALA A 131 -4.62 0.01 -4.67
CA ALA A 131 -5.00 -0.21 -6.07
C ALA A 131 -4.43 -1.53 -6.61
N ALA A 132 -3.18 -1.86 -6.25
CA ALA A 132 -2.54 -3.11 -6.66
C ALA A 132 -3.11 -4.35 -5.95
N LEU A 133 -3.68 -4.21 -4.77
CA LEU A 133 -4.36 -5.29 -4.03
C LEU A 133 -5.82 -5.49 -4.47
N ALA A 134 -6.43 -4.50 -5.13
CA ALA A 134 -7.83 -4.55 -5.54
C ALA A 134 -8.19 -5.73 -6.46
N PRO A 135 -7.35 -6.15 -7.44
CA PRO A 135 -7.64 -7.32 -8.28
C PRO A 135 -7.79 -8.63 -7.51
N PHE A 136 -7.22 -8.72 -6.31
CA PHE A 136 -7.31 -9.89 -5.42
C PHE A 136 -8.46 -9.81 -4.42
N ASN A 137 -9.28 -8.76 -4.48
CA ASN A 137 -10.30 -8.47 -3.46
C ASN A 137 -9.71 -8.24 -2.05
N LEU A 138 -8.44 -7.88 -1.97
CA LEU A 138 -7.76 -7.58 -0.72
C LEU A 138 -7.90 -6.08 -0.37
N LYS A 139 -8.10 -5.80 0.90
CA LYS A 139 -8.26 -4.43 1.43
C LYS A 139 -7.32 -4.22 2.59
N LEU A 140 -6.67 -3.07 2.60
CA LEU A 140 -5.87 -2.65 3.75
C LEU A 140 -6.81 -2.27 4.91
N PRO A 141 -6.70 -2.91 6.08
CA PRO A 141 -7.48 -2.54 7.24
C PRO A 141 -7.08 -1.13 7.72
N GLY A 142 -8.07 -0.32 8.12
CA GLY A 142 -7.83 1.05 8.60
C GLY A 142 -7.60 2.10 7.50
N VAL A 143 -7.62 1.70 6.24
CA VAL A 143 -7.67 2.58 5.06
C VAL A 143 -9.12 2.76 4.57
N LEU A 144 -10.05 2.22 5.35
CA LEU A 144 -11.49 2.26 5.12
C LEU A 144 -12.13 3.48 5.77
#